data_3d5b4f9ffa7b024232775275e8b88c28
#
_entry.id   3d5b4f9ffa7b024232775275e8b88c28
#
_cell.length_a   1.000
_cell.length_b   1.000
_cell.length_c   1.000
_cell.angle_alpha   90.00
_cell.angle_beta   90.00
_cell.angle_gamma   90.00
#
_symmetry.space_group_name_H-M   'P 1'
#
loop_
_entity.id
_entity.type
_entity.pdbx_description
1 polymer ?
#
loop_
_entity_poly.entity_id
_entity_poly.type
_entity_poly.pdbx_seq_one_letter_code
_entity_poly.pdbx_strand_id
1 'polypeptide(L)'
;MTATFDRVQKLGLKLSGVVVDTYFGKPALKLDGQMLACMASHKSAEPNTLVVRIDFFERDLRVANEPDIYYLKPHYVDYACVLTRLSRIDDAALRDLLDSGWRFINKKKKTKAARPRRDQSSK
;
A
#
# COMPACT_ATOMS: atom_id res chain seq x y z
N MET A 1 19.24 -8.73 -5.35
CA MET A 1 18.99 -8.58 -4.85
C MET A 1 18.43 -7.78 -4.35
N THR A 2 18.02 -7.33 -4.31
CA THR A 2 17.44 -6.35 -3.88
C THR A 2 16.05 -6.46 -3.58
N ALA A 3 15.44 -7.58 -3.45
CA ALA A 3 14.07 -7.78 -3.04
C ALA A 3 14.02 -7.69 -1.53
N THR A 4 14.23 -6.51 -1.00
CA THR A 4 14.27 -6.29 0.43
C THR A 4 13.45 -5.09 0.81
N PHE A 5 13.10 -5.03 2.08
CA PHE A 5 12.35 -3.88 2.59
C PHE A 5 13.21 -2.60 2.57
N ASP A 6 14.51 -2.73 2.52
CA ASP A 6 15.37 -1.53 2.45
C ASP A 6 15.02 -0.67 1.24
N ARG A 7 14.71 -1.28 0.10
CA ARG A 7 14.28 -0.56 -1.09
C ARG A 7 12.99 0.21 -0.82
N VAL A 8 12.06 -0.49 -0.19
CA VAL A 8 10.76 0.09 0.13
C VAL A 8 10.92 1.28 1.04
N GLN A 9 11.74 1.11 2.06
CA GLN A 9 11.99 2.16 3.04
C GLN A 9 12.61 3.38 2.38
N LYS A 10 13.62 3.16 1.57
CA LYS A 10 14.31 4.26 0.91
C LYS A 10 13.36 5.08 0.04
N LEU A 11 12.54 4.41 -0.75
CA LEU A 11 11.61 5.10 -1.63
C LEU A 11 10.44 5.71 -0.86
N GLY A 12 9.93 4.99 0.11
CA GLY A 12 8.76 5.44 0.86
C GLY A 12 9.03 6.64 1.74
N LEU A 13 10.23 6.71 2.31
CA LEU A 13 10.56 7.84 3.18
C LEU A 13 10.68 9.15 2.45
N LYS A 14 10.70 9.13 1.13
CA LYS A 14 10.66 10.36 0.35
C LYS A 14 9.27 10.97 0.30
N LEU A 15 8.26 10.20 0.69
CA LEU A 15 6.89 10.69 0.72
C LEU A 15 6.64 11.41 2.04
N SER A 16 5.92 12.51 1.97
CA SER A 16 5.72 13.37 3.13
C SER A 16 4.96 12.65 4.24
N GLY A 17 5.50 12.73 5.45
CA GLY A 17 4.83 12.17 6.63
C GLY A 17 4.99 10.68 6.85
N VAL A 18 5.68 9.99 5.95
CA VAL A 18 5.85 8.54 6.07
C VAL A 18 6.96 8.23 7.07
N VAL A 19 6.71 7.28 7.96
CA VAL A 19 7.69 6.85 8.95
C VAL A 19 7.82 5.34 8.91
N VAL A 20 8.97 4.86 9.39
CA VAL A 20 9.22 3.42 9.50
C VAL A 20 8.64 2.92 10.81
N ASP A 21 7.99 1.77 10.76
CA ASP A 21 7.38 1.20 11.95
C ASP A 21 7.26 -0.32 11.73
N THR A 22 6.47 -0.96 12.54
CA THR A 22 6.16 -2.39 12.36
C THR A 22 4.66 -2.57 12.27
N TYR A 23 4.25 -3.70 11.68
CA TYR A 23 2.84 -4.04 11.58
C TYR A 23 2.78 -5.56 11.68
N PHE A 24 2.15 -6.04 12.76
CA PHE A 24 2.13 -7.47 13.08
C PHE A 24 3.53 -8.07 13.10
N GLY A 25 4.48 -7.31 13.68
CA GLY A 25 5.85 -7.78 13.83
C GLY A 25 6.70 -7.73 12.58
N LYS A 26 6.18 -7.20 11.48
CA LYS A 26 6.93 -7.10 10.23
C LYS A 26 7.27 -5.65 9.92
N PRO A 27 8.36 -5.40 9.18
CA PRO A 27 8.71 -4.03 8.82
C PRO A 27 7.58 -3.36 8.04
N ALA A 28 7.34 -2.10 8.33
CA ALA A 28 6.24 -1.38 7.71
C ALA A 28 6.56 0.09 7.54
N LEU A 29 5.81 0.73 6.65
CA LEU A 29 5.77 2.17 6.54
C LEU A 29 4.39 2.62 6.97
N LYS A 30 4.35 3.68 7.75
CA LYS A 30 3.07 4.22 8.22
C LYS A 30 2.96 5.70 7.90
N LEU A 31 1.71 6.12 7.71
CA LEU A 31 1.37 7.51 7.44
C LEU A 31 0.24 7.87 8.39
N ASP A 32 0.48 8.79 9.30
CA ASP A 32 -0.50 9.20 10.31
C ASP A 32 -1.08 8.00 11.06
N GLY A 33 -0.22 7.08 11.44
CA GLY A 33 -0.64 5.91 12.20
C GLY A 33 -1.29 4.82 11.40
N GLN A 34 -1.49 5.02 10.11
CA GLN A 34 -2.09 4.01 9.25
C GLN A 34 -1.03 3.29 8.44
N MET A 35 -1.20 1.99 8.28
CA MET A 35 -0.25 1.20 7.51
C MET A 35 -0.35 1.59 6.03
N LEU A 36 0.76 2.06 5.47
CA LEU A 36 0.86 2.34 4.04
C LEU A 36 1.33 1.09 3.31
N ALA A 37 2.38 0.47 3.82
CA ALA A 37 2.96 -0.72 3.22
C ALA A 37 3.62 -1.54 4.31
N CYS A 38 3.60 -2.85 4.17
CA CYS A 38 4.29 -3.72 5.12
C CYS A 38 4.66 -5.03 4.45
N MET A 39 5.68 -5.68 5.00
CA MET A 39 5.98 -7.04 4.54
C MET A 39 4.84 -7.94 4.99
N ALA A 40 4.42 -8.84 4.11
CA ALA A 40 3.28 -9.69 4.38
C ALA A 40 3.54 -10.61 5.56
N SER A 41 2.55 -10.71 6.44
CA SER A 41 2.66 -11.57 7.61
C SER A 41 1.80 -12.82 7.51
N HIS A 42 0.83 -12.84 6.61
CA HIS A 42 -0.05 -14.00 6.48
C HIS A 42 0.63 -15.08 5.63
N LYS A 43 0.45 -16.32 6.06
CA LYS A 43 1.14 -17.42 5.42
C LYS A 43 0.72 -17.67 3.97
N SER A 44 -0.43 -17.15 3.54
CA SER A 44 -0.86 -17.33 2.16
C SER A 44 -0.04 -16.49 1.18
N ALA A 45 0.64 -15.46 1.66
CA ALA A 45 1.44 -14.61 0.77
C ALA A 45 2.76 -15.30 0.45
N GLU A 46 3.25 -15.07 -0.77
CA GLU A 46 4.55 -15.60 -1.17
C GLU A 46 5.67 -14.89 -0.41
N PRO A 47 6.85 -15.52 -0.32
CA PRO A 47 8.00 -14.82 0.27
C PRO A 47 8.31 -13.52 -0.46
N ASN A 48 8.85 -12.56 0.25
CA ASN A 48 9.21 -11.25 -0.30
C ASN A 48 8.05 -10.49 -0.91
N THR A 49 6.88 -10.65 -0.30
CA THR A 49 5.70 -9.91 -0.73
C THR A 49 5.52 -8.66 0.13
N LEU A 50 5.28 -7.55 -0.55
CA LEU A 50 4.94 -6.30 0.08
C LEU A 50 3.44 -6.08 -0.06
N VAL A 51 2.76 -5.79 1.05
CA VAL A 51 1.35 -5.40 1.03
C VAL A 51 1.31 -3.89 0.98
N VAL A 52 0.62 -3.33 -0.02
CA VAL A 52 0.51 -1.88 -0.15
C VAL A 52 -0.96 -1.50 -0.21
N ARG A 53 -1.34 -0.52 0.60
CA ARG A 53 -2.73 -0.05 0.59
C ARG A 53 -2.96 0.84 -0.62
N ILE A 54 -3.97 0.49 -1.41
CA ILE A 54 -4.41 1.31 -2.53
C ILE A 54 -5.90 1.06 -2.71
N ASP A 55 -6.54 1.92 -3.49
CA ASP A 55 -7.97 1.76 -3.66
C ASP A 55 -8.27 0.53 -4.53
N PHE A 56 -9.48 0.00 -4.38
CA PHE A 56 -9.86 -1.26 -5.04
C PHE A 56 -9.77 -1.20 -6.55
N PHE A 57 -10.16 -0.09 -7.13
CA PHE A 57 -10.14 0.03 -8.58
C PHE A 57 -8.72 -0.04 -9.13
N GLU A 58 -7.82 0.72 -8.51
CA GLU A 58 -6.43 0.72 -8.93
C GLU A 58 -5.77 -0.63 -8.67
N ARG A 59 -6.12 -1.27 -7.57
CA ARG A 59 -5.63 -2.61 -7.26
C ARG A 59 -5.97 -3.58 -8.38
N ASP A 60 -7.24 -3.57 -8.78
CA ASP A 60 -7.70 -4.50 -9.78
C ASP A 60 -7.05 -4.26 -11.14
N LEU A 61 -6.82 -3.00 -11.48
CA LEU A 61 -6.11 -2.67 -12.71
C LEU A 61 -4.68 -3.20 -12.71
N ARG A 62 -3.99 -3.04 -11.60
CA ARG A 62 -2.60 -3.50 -11.51
C ARG A 62 -2.51 -5.01 -11.62
N VAL A 63 -3.41 -5.72 -10.94
CA VAL A 63 -3.41 -7.19 -11.00
C VAL A 63 -3.73 -7.66 -12.42
N ALA A 64 -4.66 -7.00 -13.09
CA ALA A 64 -5.04 -7.40 -14.44
C ALA A 64 -3.93 -7.11 -15.45
N ASN A 65 -3.26 -5.97 -15.31
CA ASN A 65 -2.26 -5.55 -16.29
C ASN A 65 -0.89 -6.14 -16.07
N GLU A 66 -0.53 -6.40 -14.82
CA GLU A 66 0.81 -6.91 -14.50
C GLU A 66 0.74 -8.02 -13.46
N PRO A 67 0.14 -9.15 -13.83
CA PRO A 67 -0.04 -10.24 -12.86
C PRO A 67 1.26 -10.90 -12.40
N ASP A 68 2.37 -10.65 -13.09
CA ASP A 68 3.66 -11.16 -12.63
C ASP A 68 4.16 -10.40 -11.41
N ILE A 69 3.73 -9.17 -11.27
CA ILE A 69 4.17 -8.31 -10.16
C ILE A 69 3.14 -8.29 -9.05
N TYR A 70 1.86 -8.11 -9.40
CA TYR A 70 0.80 -7.92 -8.42
C TYR A 70 -0.14 -9.09 -8.38
N TYR A 71 -0.60 -9.46 -7.18
CA TYR A 71 -1.51 -10.58 -7.05
C TYR A 71 -2.37 -10.42 -5.79
N LEU A 72 -3.30 -11.34 -5.61
CA LEU A 72 -4.17 -11.35 -4.44
C LEU A 72 -4.33 -12.78 -3.95
N LYS A 73 -4.65 -12.90 -2.67
CA LYS A 73 -5.02 -14.17 -2.05
C LYS A 73 -6.31 -13.95 -1.27
N PRO A 74 -7.10 -14.98 -1.04
CA PRO A 74 -8.40 -14.81 -0.37
C PRO A 74 -8.35 -14.00 0.92
N HIS A 75 -7.29 -14.16 1.71
CA HIS A 75 -7.15 -13.42 2.97
C HIS A 75 -7.13 -11.91 2.74
N TYR A 76 -6.66 -11.46 1.59
CA TYR A 76 -6.46 -10.04 1.32
C TYR A 76 -7.53 -9.40 0.43
N VAL A 77 -8.37 -10.22 -0.17
CA VAL A 77 -9.30 -9.75 -1.19
C VAL A 77 -10.28 -8.68 -0.71
N ASP A 78 -10.68 -8.77 0.54
CA ASP A 78 -11.67 -7.83 1.08
C ASP A 78 -11.06 -6.51 1.55
N TYR A 79 -9.75 -6.38 1.47
CA TYR A 79 -9.07 -5.18 1.92
C TYR A 79 -8.57 -4.36 0.75
N ALA A 80 -8.54 -3.04 0.93
CA ALA A 80 -8.03 -2.14 -0.11
C ALA A 80 -6.51 -2.17 -0.10
N CYS A 81 -5.96 -3.24 -0.63
CA CYS A 81 -4.52 -3.43 -0.70
C CYS A 81 -4.18 -4.40 -1.82
N VAL A 82 -2.91 -4.41 -2.21
CA VAL A 82 -2.42 -5.32 -3.24
C VAL A 82 -1.16 -6.01 -2.73
N LEU A 83 -0.99 -7.27 -3.12
CA LEU A 83 0.22 -8.02 -2.83
C LEU A 83 1.20 -7.81 -3.98
N THR A 84 2.44 -7.48 -3.65
CA THR A 84 3.44 -7.10 -4.63
C THR A 84 4.69 -7.96 -4.49
N ARG A 85 5.12 -8.57 -5.58
CA ARG A 85 6.35 -9.37 -5.58
C ARG A 85 7.55 -8.45 -5.72
N LEU A 86 8.26 -8.25 -4.63
CA LEU A 86 9.39 -7.31 -4.63
C LEU A 86 10.50 -7.74 -5.59
N SER A 87 10.62 -9.04 -5.84
CA SER A 87 11.64 -9.51 -6.77
C SER A 87 11.31 -9.22 -8.23
N ARG A 88 10.09 -8.79 -8.51
CA ARG A 88 9.66 -8.55 -9.88
C ARG A 88 9.42 -7.08 -10.20
N ILE A 89 9.31 -6.22 -9.20
CA ILE A 89 8.98 -4.82 -9.42
C ILE A 89 10.26 -3.98 -9.44
N ASP A 90 10.37 -3.07 -10.42
CA ASP A 90 11.52 -2.16 -10.45
C ASP A 90 11.25 -0.95 -9.57
N ASP A 91 12.29 -0.14 -9.36
CA ASP A 91 12.20 0.99 -8.44
C ASP A 91 11.21 2.05 -8.90
N ALA A 92 11.13 2.29 -10.20
CA ALA A 92 10.20 3.31 -10.70
C ALA A 92 8.75 2.90 -10.44
N ALA A 93 8.44 1.63 -10.69
CA ALA A 93 7.09 1.12 -10.45
C ALA A 93 6.79 1.05 -8.96
N LEU A 94 7.79 0.69 -8.16
CA LEU A 94 7.61 0.63 -6.70
C LEU A 94 7.34 2.02 -6.14
N ARG A 95 8.07 3.02 -6.59
CA ARG A 95 7.84 4.39 -6.16
C ARG A 95 6.44 4.85 -6.53
N ASP A 96 6.01 4.52 -7.73
CA ASP A 96 4.67 4.88 -8.20
C ASP A 96 3.60 4.20 -7.37
N LEU A 97 3.82 2.94 -7.03
CA LEU A 97 2.88 2.19 -6.21
C LEU A 97 2.76 2.80 -4.81
N LEU A 98 3.89 3.12 -4.19
CA LEU A 98 3.88 3.73 -2.87
C LEU A 98 3.21 5.10 -2.90
N ASP A 99 3.44 5.87 -3.94
CA ASP A 99 2.80 7.16 -4.12
C ASP A 99 1.28 7.00 -4.24
N SER A 100 0.83 5.98 -4.95
CA SER A 100 -0.60 5.70 -5.07
C SER A 100 -1.21 5.39 -3.71
N GLY A 101 -0.51 4.61 -2.90
CA GLY A 101 -0.98 4.30 -1.55
C GLY A 101 -1.01 5.53 -0.67
N TRP A 102 0.01 6.36 -0.78
CA TRP A 102 0.10 7.60 -0.04
C TRP A 102 -1.09 8.51 -0.37
N ARG A 103 -1.40 8.64 -1.65
CA ARG A 103 -2.54 9.44 -2.09
C ARG A 103 -3.86 8.86 -1.61
N PHE A 104 -3.97 7.55 -1.63
CA PHE A 104 -5.17 6.87 -1.17
C PHE A 104 -5.45 7.17 0.31
N ILE A 105 -4.43 7.06 1.14
CA ILE A 105 -4.58 7.33 2.57
C ILE A 105 -4.93 8.79 2.81
N ASN A 106 -4.24 9.69 2.14
CA ASN A 106 -4.50 11.13 2.31
C ASN A 106 -5.88 11.52 1.80
N LYS A 107 -6.32 10.90 0.74
CA LYS A 107 -7.65 11.17 0.20
C LYS A 107 -8.73 10.74 1.19
N LYS A 108 -8.56 9.58 1.81
CA LYS A 108 -9.51 9.11 2.81
C LYS A 108 -9.55 10.03 4.02
N LYS A 109 -8.38 10.48 4.47
CA LYS A 109 -8.28 11.41 5.56
C LYS A 109 -9.02 12.70 5.25
N LYS A 110 -8.76 13.23 4.08
CA LYS A 110 -9.37 14.47 3.65
C LYS A 110 -10.87 14.34 3.53
N THR A 111 -11.33 13.26 2.95
CA THR A 111 -12.75 12.99 2.81
C THR A 111 -13.40 12.88 4.18
N LYS A 112 -12.73 12.19 5.09
CA LYS A 112 -13.25 12.03 6.42
C LYS A 112 -13.33 13.36 7.14
N ALA A 113 -12.31 14.19 7.01
CA ALA A 113 -12.30 15.50 7.64
C ALA A 113 -13.40 16.39 7.11
N ALA A 114 -13.73 16.25 5.85
CA ALA A 114 -14.74 17.10 5.23
C ALA A 114 -16.14 16.58 5.43
N ARG A 115 -16.27 15.34 5.89
CA ARG A 115 -17.56 14.69 5.94
C ARG A 115 -18.66 15.45 6.70
N PRO A 116 -18.39 16.00 7.86
CA PRO A 116 -19.45 16.72 8.57
C PRO A 116 -20.06 17.86 7.77
N ARG A 117 -19.22 18.63 7.09
CA ARG A 117 -19.71 19.70 6.27
C ARG A 117 -20.50 19.18 5.09
N ARG A 118 -19.99 18.17 4.49
CA ARG A 118 -20.65 17.58 3.34
C ARG A 118 -22.00 17.02 3.70
N ASP A 119 -22.08 16.41 4.86
CA ASP A 119 -23.34 15.85 5.30
C ASP A 119 -24.39 16.91 5.44
N GLN A 120 -24.00 18.05 5.92
CA GLN A 120 -24.94 19.13 6.05
C GLN A 120 -25.45 19.60 4.72
N SER A 121 -24.57 19.68 3.77
CA SER A 121 -24.99 20.21 2.49
C SER A 121 -25.78 19.22 1.70
N SER A 122 -25.58 17.96 1.98
CA SER A 122 -26.28 17.00 1.16
C SER A 122 -27.71 16.81 1.58
N LYS A 123 -28.05 17.42 2.55
CA LYS A 123 -29.25 17.28 2.93
C LYS A 123 -30.06 17.89 2.54
#